data_d5338c4e9e77d7a14451acef2e1b3c76
#
_entry.id   d5338c4e9e77d7a14451acef2e1b3c76
#
_cell.length_a   1.000
_cell.length_b   1.000
_cell.length_c   1.000
_cell.angle_alpha   90.00
_cell.angle_beta   90.00
_cell.angle_gamma   90.00
#
_symmetry.space_group_name_H-M   'P 1'
#
loop_
_entity.id
_entity.type
_entity.pdbx_description
1 polymer ?
#
loop_
_entity_poly.entity_id
_entity_poly.type
_entity_poly.pdbx_seq_one_letter_code
_entity_poly.pdbx_strand_id
1 'polypeptide(L)'
;MLGRLICIALLGMAAPIQATAADFTLGNWNIQTLVYPGDPKTVFPDDHIRTQQDYADLRHWRDAVSADVLFLQEVTSPSALDAVFPVAEGWEHCISGQFAEAEGQNIAPVCTKNGMTAVKPTTATRVQYPAVALRPNSQLKIISAADYKPLDVTFDDNGTIRRIRWGLDVTIQSPGGSTVRVLDVHLKSGCFDDFISFKLWNTDPATGQPASRACDTLGQQMYPLRKWIEARETAGEAWMIVGDFNRRLDAQPGAIPDEVWIALSGYSADKTGHDRDPRSDAQLFRQPYENMSTCWREFRQPNPSGIANPDDYNILPIEFFLYGTRAAAMIVPESEKQFPWPNPTPGDKVRLSDHCPSSLAIKMN
;
A
#
# COMPACT_ATOMS: atom_id res chain seq x y z
N MET A 1 -10.99 -79.99 -14.95
CA MET A 1 -10.92 -78.78 -15.73
C MET A 1 -11.17 -77.56 -14.79
N LEU A 2 -10.10 -76.92 -14.31
CA LEU A 2 -10.24 -75.78 -13.41
C LEU A 2 -10.16 -74.49 -14.26
N GLY A 3 -11.25 -73.80 -14.35
CA GLY A 3 -11.25 -72.39 -14.95
C GLY A 3 -10.70 -71.39 -14.01
N ARG A 4 -9.62 -70.69 -14.39
CA ARG A 4 -9.09 -69.54 -13.67
C ARG A 4 -9.85 -68.27 -14.13
N LEU A 5 -10.56 -67.67 -13.22
CA LEU A 5 -11.10 -66.29 -13.38
C LEU A 5 -9.93 -65.31 -13.19
N ILE A 6 -9.61 -64.51 -14.21
CA ILE A 6 -8.71 -63.36 -14.13
C ILE A 6 -9.55 -62.13 -13.83
N CYS A 7 -9.46 -61.59 -12.61
CA CYS A 7 -9.99 -60.26 -12.28
C CYS A 7 -9.00 -59.19 -12.78
N ILE A 8 -9.39 -58.44 -13.80
CA ILE A 8 -8.68 -57.24 -14.25
C ILE A 8 -9.17 -56.07 -13.38
N ALA A 9 -8.32 -55.62 -12.46
CA ALA A 9 -8.54 -54.39 -11.71
C ALA A 9 -8.23 -53.20 -12.62
N LEU A 10 -9.27 -52.48 -13.05
CA LEU A 10 -9.14 -51.16 -13.69
C LEU A 10 -8.75 -50.14 -12.63
N LEU A 11 -7.46 -49.85 -12.54
CA LEU A 11 -6.94 -48.63 -11.84
C LEU A 11 -7.36 -47.40 -12.66
N GLY A 12 -8.46 -46.77 -12.27
CA GLY A 12 -8.83 -45.45 -12.77
C GLY A 12 -7.79 -44.43 -12.32
N MET A 13 -6.86 -44.00 -13.21
CA MET A 13 -6.04 -42.83 -13.00
C MET A 13 -6.95 -41.61 -13.04
N ALA A 14 -7.30 -41.07 -11.88
CA ALA A 14 -7.89 -39.75 -11.78
C ALA A 14 -6.83 -38.74 -12.29
N ALA A 15 -7.08 -38.16 -13.45
CA ALA A 15 -6.27 -37.05 -13.93
C ALA A 15 -6.30 -35.92 -12.87
N PRO A 16 -5.18 -35.30 -12.50
CA PRO A 16 -5.21 -34.17 -11.61
C PRO A 16 -6.05 -33.06 -12.28
N ILE A 17 -7.09 -32.60 -11.60
CA ILE A 17 -7.87 -31.44 -12.00
C ILE A 17 -6.86 -30.27 -11.89
N GLN A 18 -6.35 -29.82 -13.03
CA GLN A 18 -5.58 -28.56 -13.05
C GLN A 18 -6.54 -27.44 -12.67
N ALA A 19 -6.34 -26.86 -11.50
CA ALA A 19 -7.03 -25.65 -11.12
C ALA A 19 -6.70 -24.57 -12.16
N THR A 20 -7.70 -24.04 -12.81
CA THR A 20 -7.51 -22.88 -13.70
C THR A 20 -7.12 -21.68 -12.86
N ALA A 21 -6.10 -20.94 -13.28
CA ALA A 21 -5.72 -19.70 -12.61
C ALA A 21 -6.93 -18.76 -12.58
N ALA A 22 -7.24 -18.25 -11.40
CA ALA A 22 -8.30 -17.27 -11.20
C ALA A 22 -7.70 -15.88 -11.13
N ASP A 23 -8.41 -14.90 -11.67
CA ASP A 23 -8.05 -13.49 -11.55
C ASP A 23 -8.55 -12.95 -10.21
N PHE A 24 -7.65 -12.31 -9.44
CA PHE A 24 -7.96 -11.64 -8.18
C PHE A 24 -7.55 -10.18 -8.28
N THR A 25 -8.30 -9.31 -7.61
CA THR A 25 -8.05 -7.87 -7.64
C THR A 25 -7.44 -7.41 -6.33
N LEU A 26 -6.25 -6.85 -6.40
CA LEU A 26 -5.61 -6.14 -5.30
C LEU A 26 -5.91 -4.64 -5.42
N GLY A 27 -6.28 -4.00 -4.32
CA GLY A 27 -6.53 -2.57 -4.25
C GLY A 27 -5.52 -1.86 -3.37
N ASN A 28 -5.30 -0.58 -3.64
CA ASN A 28 -4.49 0.33 -2.84
C ASN A 28 -5.27 1.63 -2.61
N TRP A 29 -5.30 2.11 -1.36
CA TRP A 29 -6.01 3.34 -1.03
C TRP A 29 -5.46 4.01 0.23
N ASN A 30 -4.85 5.16 0.08
CA ASN A 30 -4.68 6.06 1.22
C ASN A 30 -6.06 6.68 1.52
N ILE A 31 -6.67 6.28 2.65
CA ILE A 31 -8.04 6.64 3.00
C ILE A 31 -8.14 7.97 3.78
N GLN A 32 -7.07 8.73 3.79
CA GLN A 32 -6.93 10.06 4.42
C GLN A 32 -7.46 10.10 5.86
N THR A 33 -6.62 9.78 6.82
CA THR A 33 -6.94 9.89 8.25
C THR A 33 -8.30 9.29 8.62
N LEU A 34 -8.44 7.97 8.43
CA LEU A 34 -9.68 7.28 8.78
C LEU A 34 -9.85 7.20 10.31
N VAL A 35 -10.66 8.09 10.85
CA VAL A 35 -10.98 8.20 12.29
C VAL A 35 -12.40 7.74 12.54
N TYR A 36 -12.65 6.96 13.56
CA TYR A 36 -13.99 6.54 13.95
C TYR A 36 -14.71 7.64 14.75
N PRO A 37 -16.01 7.91 14.51
CA PRO A 37 -16.77 8.84 15.33
C PRO A 37 -16.82 8.37 16.78
N GLY A 38 -16.32 9.21 17.68
CA GLY A 38 -16.25 8.91 19.10
C GLY A 38 -14.91 8.28 19.57
N ASP A 39 -13.96 8.11 18.67
CA ASP A 39 -12.55 7.96 19.09
C ASP A 39 -12.12 9.21 19.88
N PRO A 40 -11.24 9.06 20.89
CA PRO A 40 -10.78 10.22 21.65
C PRO A 40 -10.32 11.29 20.67
N LYS A 41 -10.66 12.56 20.94
CA LYS A 41 -10.32 13.70 20.08
C LYS A 41 -8.87 13.55 19.66
N THR A 42 -8.70 13.05 18.48
CA THR A 42 -7.38 12.89 17.88
C THR A 42 -6.81 14.29 17.72
N VAL A 43 -5.53 14.36 17.67
CA VAL A 43 -4.78 15.61 17.44
C VAL A 43 -5.03 16.15 16.03
N PHE A 44 -5.92 15.51 15.28
CA PHE A 44 -6.32 15.90 13.94
C PHE A 44 -7.36 17.03 14.02
N PRO A 45 -7.31 18.00 13.11
CA PRO A 45 -8.28 19.06 13.01
C PRO A 45 -9.73 18.54 12.89
N ASP A 46 -10.69 19.30 13.38
CA ASP A 46 -12.12 18.92 13.33
C ASP A 46 -12.65 18.67 11.90
N ASP A 47 -11.96 19.17 10.88
CA ASP A 47 -12.27 18.94 9.47
C ASP A 47 -12.00 17.49 9.00
N HIS A 48 -11.26 16.70 9.76
CA HIS A 48 -11.06 15.27 9.50
C HIS A 48 -12.13 14.37 10.14
N ILE A 49 -13.05 14.94 10.92
CA ILE A 49 -14.15 14.18 11.52
C ILE A 49 -15.21 13.90 10.45
N ARG A 50 -15.35 12.62 10.09
CA ARG A 50 -16.34 12.17 9.12
C ARG A 50 -17.74 12.04 9.73
N THR A 51 -18.74 12.37 8.94
CA THR A 51 -20.15 12.16 9.26
C THR A 51 -20.56 10.71 8.94
N GLN A 52 -21.75 10.30 9.38
CA GLN A 52 -22.32 8.99 8.98
C GLN A 52 -22.50 8.88 7.47
N GLN A 53 -22.80 9.99 6.79
CA GLN A 53 -22.90 10.02 5.32
C GLN A 53 -21.53 9.79 4.69
N ASP A 54 -20.48 10.43 5.19
CA ASP A 54 -19.10 10.21 4.68
C ASP A 54 -18.70 8.73 4.78
N TYR A 55 -19.07 8.04 5.88
CA TYR A 55 -18.83 6.60 5.99
C TYR A 55 -19.66 5.77 5.00
N ALA A 56 -20.90 6.17 4.73
CA ALA A 56 -21.72 5.51 3.72
C ALA A 56 -21.10 5.69 2.33
N ASP A 57 -20.59 6.86 2.03
CA ASP A 57 -19.93 7.18 0.76
C ASP A 57 -18.59 6.44 0.62
N LEU A 58 -17.81 6.33 1.70
CA LEU A 58 -16.59 5.50 1.72
C LEU A 58 -16.91 4.03 1.42
N ARG A 59 -17.97 3.47 2.02
CA ARG A 59 -18.40 2.11 1.72
C ARG A 59 -18.84 1.94 0.27
N HIS A 60 -19.59 2.91 -0.27
CA HIS A 60 -19.96 2.91 -1.68
C HIS A 60 -18.72 2.91 -2.59
N TRP A 61 -17.73 3.70 -2.26
CA TRP A 61 -16.48 3.77 -3.02
C TRP A 61 -15.65 2.48 -2.91
N ARG A 62 -15.54 1.92 -1.71
CA ARG A 62 -14.99 0.58 -1.46
C ARG A 62 -15.61 -0.48 -2.38
N ASP A 63 -16.94 -0.46 -2.49
CA ASP A 63 -17.69 -1.43 -3.29
C ASP A 63 -17.48 -1.21 -4.79
N ALA A 64 -17.33 0.03 -5.23
CA ALA A 64 -16.99 0.39 -6.61
C ALA A 64 -15.59 -0.09 -7.03
N VAL A 65 -14.60 0.02 -6.13
CA VAL A 65 -13.25 -0.51 -6.35
C VAL A 65 -13.27 -2.03 -6.54
N SER A 66 -14.15 -2.69 -5.83
CA SER A 66 -14.40 -4.13 -5.98
C SER A 66 -13.17 -5.04 -5.83
N ALA A 67 -12.16 -4.61 -5.07
CA ALA A 67 -10.97 -5.40 -4.82
C ALA A 67 -11.25 -6.59 -3.89
N ASP A 68 -10.58 -7.72 -4.12
CA ASP A 68 -10.60 -8.87 -3.21
C ASP A 68 -9.82 -8.56 -1.93
N VAL A 69 -8.71 -7.85 -2.05
CA VAL A 69 -7.89 -7.38 -0.95
C VAL A 69 -7.57 -5.90 -1.17
N LEU A 70 -7.80 -5.06 -0.15
CA LEU A 70 -7.40 -3.65 -0.14
C LEU A 70 -6.27 -3.42 0.85
N PHE A 71 -5.20 -2.80 0.40
CA PHE A 71 -4.14 -2.23 1.21
C PHE A 71 -4.48 -0.77 1.50
N LEU A 72 -4.37 -0.36 2.75
CA LEU A 72 -4.92 0.89 3.24
C LEU A 72 -3.84 1.66 4.02
N GLN A 73 -3.75 2.95 3.77
CA GLN A 73 -2.90 3.83 4.55
C GLN A 73 -3.76 4.86 5.30
N GLU A 74 -3.19 5.47 6.31
CA GLU A 74 -3.83 6.49 7.16
C GLU A 74 -5.02 5.99 7.99
N VAL A 75 -5.00 4.73 8.41
CA VAL A 75 -5.99 4.20 9.34
C VAL A 75 -5.57 4.50 10.77
N THR A 76 -6.50 4.97 11.61
CA THR A 76 -6.18 5.36 13.00
C THR A 76 -6.50 4.28 14.02
N SER A 77 -7.43 3.37 13.72
CA SER A 77 -7.85 2.33 14.67
C SER A 77 -8.58 1.15 14.00
N PRO A 78 -8.66 -0.01 14.65
CA PRO A 78 -9.51 -1.12 14.22
C PRO A 78 -10.99 -0.75 14.12
N SER A 79 -11.49 0.14 15.01
CA SER A 79 -12.86 0.63 14.96
C SER A 79 -13.13 1.47 13.71
N ALA A 80 -12.14 2.26 13.29
CA ALA A 80 -12.23 3.02 12.05
C ALA A 80 -12.29 2.11 10.83
N LEU A 81 -11.50 1.02 10.81
CA LEU A 81 -11.60 -0.02 9.77
C LEU A 81 -12.97 -0.66 9.74
N ASP A 82 -13.50 -1.07 10.90
CA ASP A 82 -14.81 -1.73 11.00
C ASP A 82 -15.96 -0.82 10.51
N ALA A 83 -15.83 0.50 10.61
CA ALA A 83 -16.81 1.44 10.08
C ALA A 83 -16.93 1.40 8.55
N VAL A 84 -15.85 1.06 7.84
CA VAL A 84 -15.83 0.99 6.37
C VAL A 84 -15.84 -0.46 5.89
N PHE A 85 -15.21 -1.37 6.62
CA PHE A 85 -15.06 -2.79 6.32
C PHE A 85 -15.66 -3.64 7.46
N PRO A 86 -16.98 -3.67 7.65
CA PRO A 86 -17.60 -4.26 8.83
C PRO A 86 -17.36 -5.77 8.92
N VAL A 87 -16.87 -6.24 10.05
CA VAL A 87 -16.74 -7.67 10.36
C VAL A 87 -18.10 -8.36 10.33
N ALA A 88 -19.17 -7.65 10.74
CA ALA A 88 -20.54 -8.14 10.69
C ALA A 88 -21.02 -8.43 9.25
N GLU A 89 -20.44 -7.80 8.24
CA GLU A 89 -20.68 -8.07 6.82
C GLU A 89 -19.74 -9.17 6.26
N GLY A 90 -18.86 -9.72 7.08
CA GLY A 90 -17.92 -10.78 6.70
C GLY A 90 -16.55 -10.28 6.22
N TRP A 91 -16.23 -8.99 6.39
CA TRP A 91 -14.89 -8.49 6.12
C TRP A 91 -13.89 -9.03 7.14
N GLU A 92 -12.71 -9.42 6.67
CA GLU A 92 -11.54 -9.65 7.52
C GLU A 92 -10.57 -8.48 7.34
N HIS A 93 -9.98 -7.99 8.41
CA HIS A 93 -8.97 -6.94 8.30
C HIS A 93 -7.88 -7.05 9.37
N CYS A 94 -6.71 -6.50 9.06
CA CYS A 94 -5.58 -6.35 9.98
C CYS A 94 -5.07 -4.91 9.92
N ILE A 95 -4.67 -4.38 11.07
CA ILE A 95 -3.94 -3.12 11.19
C ILE A 95 -2.55 -3.38 11.79
N SER A 96 -1.56 -2.57 11.46
CA SER A 96 -0.20 -2.67 12.00
C SER A 96 -0.19 -2.69 13.53
N GLY A 97 0.68 -3.52 14.09
CA GLY A 97 0.92 -3.60 15.54
C GLY A 97 1.52 -2.35 16.14
N GLN A 98 1.95 -1.39 15.33
CA GLN A 98 2.33 -0.06 15.81
C GLN A 98 1.15 0.63 16.53
N PHE A 99 -0.10 0.35 16.12
CA PHE A 99 -1.30 0.75 16.85
C PHE A 99 -1.32 0.12 18.26
N ALA A 100 -1.11 -1.19 18.37
CA ALA A 100 -1.11 -1.90 19.65
C ALA A 100 0.02 -1.40 20.56
N GLU A 101 1.20 -1.09 20.01
CA GLU A 101 2.31 -0.48 20.77
C GLU A 101 1.91 0.88 21.33
N ALA A 102 1.25 1.72 20.53
CA ALA A 102 0.79 3.05 20.97
C ALA A 102 -0.23 2.97 22.11
N GLU A 103 -1.04 1.91 22.15
CA GLU A 103 -2.01 1.61 23.22
C GLU A 103 -1.40 0.81 24.40
N GLY A 104 -0.07 0.59 24.43
CA GLY A 104 0.61 -0.13 25.49
C GLY A 104 0.31 -1.64 25.52
N GLN A 105 -0.12 -2.21 24.41
CA GLN A 105 -0.47 -3.62 24.26
C GLN A 105 0.68 -4.42 23.62
N ASN A 106 0.50 -5.73 23.51
CA ASN A 106 1.46 -6.59 22.79
C ASN A 106 1.61 -6.17 21.35
N ILE A 107 2.87 -6.05 20.91
CA ILE A 107 3.25 -5.56 19.59
C ILE A 107 3.09 -6.68 18.57
N ALA A 108 1.93 -6.73 17.94
CA ALA A 108 1.64 -7.58 16.77
C ALA A 108 0.50 -6.95 15.97
N PRO A 109 0.39 -7.21 14.66
CA PRO A 109 -0.76 -6.77 13.88
C PRO A 109 -2.07 -7.24 14.51
N VAL A 110 -3.03 -6.31 14.59
CA VAL A 110 -4.36 -6.57 15.15
C VAL A 110 -5.25 -7.05 14.02
N CYS A 111 -5.57 -8.35 14.02
CA CYS A 111 -6.38 -8.97 12.96
C CYS A 111 -7.70 -9.51 13.52
N THR A 112 -8.80 -9.30 12.79
CA THR A 112 -10.14 -9.78 13.16
C THR A 112 -10.23 -11.30 13.23
N LYS A 113 -9.49 -12.01 12.38
CA LYS A 113 -9.38 -13.47 12.39
C LYS A 113 -8.91 -14.06 13.73
N ASN A 114 -8.19 -13.27 14.52
CA ASN A 114 -7.69 -13.69 15.84
C ASN A 114 -8.70 -13.40 16.98
N GLY A 115 -9.95 -13.12 16.65
CA GLY A 115 -11.00 -12.81 17.63
C GLY A 115 -10.89 -11.42 18.25
N MET A 116 -10.07 -10.55 17.68
CA MET A 116 -9.96 -9.18 18.15
C MET A 116 -11.14 -8.37 17.60
N THR A 117 -12.09 -8.11 18.48
CA THR A 117 -13.18 -7.15 18.26
C THR A 117 -12.61 -5.74 18.11
N ALA A 118 -13.37 -4.87 17.47
CA ALA A 118 -13.03 -3.47 17.26
C ALA A 118 -12.46 -2.82 18.55
N VAL A 119 -11.14 -2.66 18.58
CA VAL A 119 -10.45 -2.01 19.70
C VAL A 119 -10.51 -0.52 19.45
N LYS A 120 -11.12 0.21 20.38
CA LYS A 120 -11.12 1.68 20.35
C LYS A 120 -9.81 2.19 20.92
N PRO A 121 -9.20 3.22 20.31
CA PRO A 121 -8.04 3.85 20.89
C PRO A 121 -8.40 4.48 22.22
N THR A 122 -7.53 4.31 23.22
CA THR A 122 -7.66 4.93 24.55
C THR A 122 -6.86 6.22 24.64
N THR A 123 -5.87 6.36 23.76
CA THR A 123 -4.98 7.51 23.70
C THR A 123 -5.16 8.27 22.38
N ALA A 124 -5.01 9.60 22.43
CA ALA A 124 -4.97 10.41 21.22
C ALA A 124 -3.63 10.18 20.50
N THR A 125 -3.61 9.31 19.51
CA THR A 125 -2.41 9.04 18.72
C THR A 125 -2.41 9.92 17.48
N ARG A 126 -1.25 10.48 17.16
CA ARG A 126 -1.01 11.20 15.88
C ARG A 126 -0.56 10.27 14.76
N VAL A 127 -0.56 8.98 14.98
CA VAL A 127 -0.01 8.02 14.04
C VAL A 127 -1.14 7.43 13.21
N GLN A 128 -0.91 7.42 11.92
CA GLN A 128 -1.73 6.79 10.92
C GLN A 128 -1.04 5.48 10.54
N TYR A 129 -1.77 4.37 10.52
CA TYR A 129 -1.21 3.04 10.38
C TYR A 129 -1.56 2.44 9.02
N PRO A 130 -0.69 1.59 8.46
CA PRO A 130 -1.06 0.72 7.35
C PRO A 130 -1.99 -0.39 7.83
N ALA A 131 -2.89 -0.80 6.94
CA ALA A 131 -3.87 -1.84 7.20
C ALA A 131 -4.22 -2.61 5.93
N VAL A 132 -4.83 -3.78 6.08
CA VAL A 132 -5.32 -4.58 4.97
C VAL A 132 -6.74 -5.06 5.27
N ALA A 133 -7.61 -5.06 4.25
CA ALA A 133 -8.96 -5.58 4.32
C ALA A 133 -9.19 -6.63 3.23
N LEU A 134 -9.71 -7.79 3.61
CA LEU A 134 -10.10 -8.89 2.73
C LEU A 134 -11.60 -8.90 2.58
N ARG A 135 -12.07 -8.95 1.33
CA ARG A 135 -13.50 -8.90 0.99
C ARG A 135 -14.24 -10.18 1.46
N PRO A 136 -15.50 -10.06 1.91
CA PRO A 136 -16.37 -11.19 2.16
C PRO A 136 -16.46 -12.12 0.95
N ASN A 137 -16.39 -13.43 1.20
CA ASN A 137 -16.44 -14.46 0.17
C ASN A 137 -15.29 -14.42 -0.86
N SER A 138 -14.26 -13.62 -0.65
CA SER A 138 -13.03 -13.77 -1.42
C SER A 138 -12.49 -15.19 -1.23
N GLN A 139 -12.02 -15.78 -2.30
CA GLN A 139 -11.35 -17.09 -2.24
C GLN A 139 -9.89 -16.96 -1.73
N LEU A 140 -9.38 -15.74 -1.64
CA LEU A 140 -8.06 -15.45 -1.08
C LEU A 140 -8.06 -15.60 0.45
N LYS A 141 -6.88 -15.83 1.00
CA LYS A 141 -6.64 -15.88 2.45
C LYS A 141 -5.44 -15.03 2.81
N ILE A 142 -5.55 -14.28 3.88
CA ILE A 142 -4.38 -13.70 4.55
C ILE A 142 -3.80 -14.82 5.43
N ILE A 143 -2.67 -15.40 5.04
CA ILE A 143 -2.02 -16.49 5.78
C ILE A 143 -1.00 -15.98 6.79
N SER A 144 -0.46 -14.78 6.58
CA SER A 144 0.36 -14.08 7.57
C SER A 144 0.21 -12.57 7.45
N ALA A 145 0.34 -11.89 8.58
CA ALA A 145 0.50 -10.45 8.68
C ALA A 145 1.55 -10.14 9.75
N ALA A 146 2.54 -9.33 9.41
CA ALA A 146 3.64 -8.97 10.30
C ALA A 146 4.04 -7.51 10.09
N ASP A 147 4.52 -6.86 11.14
CA ASP A 147 5.03 -5.51 11.04
C ASP A 147 6.43 -5.48 10.45
N TYR A 148 6.66 -4.60 9.51
CA TYR A 148 7.99 -4.28 9.02
C TYR A 148 8.53 -3.02 9.70
N LYS A 149 8.98 -3.19 10.96
CA LYS A 149 9.48 -2.13 11.83
C LYS A 149 10.70 -1.36 11.31
N PRO A 150 11.59 -1.92 10.46
CA PRO A 150 12.75 -1.17 9.98
C PRO A 150 12.43 0.10 9.19
N LEU A 151 11.17 0.32 8.79
CA LEU A 151 10.72 1.58 8.20
C LEU A 151 10.55 2.71 9.22
N ASP A 152 10.54 2.41 10.53
CA ASP A 152 10.48 3.40 11.60
C ASP A 152 11.83 4.09 11.79
N VAL A 153 12.18 4.92 10.84
CA VAL A 153 13.32 5.81 10.97
C VAL A 153 12.90 7.05 11.75
N THR A 154 13.58 7.32 12.85
CA THR A 154 13.28 8.51 13.66
C THR A 154 13.80 9.77 12.97
N PHE A 155 13.08 10.86 13.07
CA PHE A 155 13.57 12.17 12.66
C PHE A 155 13.36 13.23 13.74
N ASP A 156 14.28 14.17 13.81
CA ASP A 156 14.20 15.30 14.72
C ASP A 156 13.39 16.43 14.06
N ASP A 157 12.23 16.72 14.64
CA ASP A 157 11.40 17.86 14.27
C ASP A 157 11.55 18.97 15.28
N ASN A 158 12.59 19.80 15.09
CA ASN A 158 12.90 20.93 15.96
C ASN A 158 13.07 20.55 17.45
N GLY A 159 13.83 19.51 17.73
CA GLY A 159 14.07 18.99 19.08
C GLY A 159 13.01 17.98 19.55
N THR A 160 12.02 17.68 18.73
CA THR A 160 11.04 16.63 19.00
C THR A 160 11.34 15.41 18.14
N ILE A 161 11.74 14.32 18.76
CA ILE A 161 11.94 13.05 18.05
C ILE A 161 10.57 12.48 17.67
N ARG A 162 10.35 12.31 16.39
CA ARG A 162 9.15 11.70 15.83
C ARG A 162 9.46 10.34 15.23
N ARG A 163 8.57 9.42 15.43
CA ARG A 163 8.59 8.10 14.79
C ARG A 163 7.85 8.13 13.47
N ILE A 164 8.30 7.27 12.55
CA ILE A 164 7.65 7.07 11.25
C ILE A 164 6.82 5.80 11.32
N ARG A 165 5.91 5.65 10.39
CA ARG A 165 5.04 4.48 10.26
C ARG A 165 5.84 3.23 9.91
N TRP A 166 5.46 2.11 10.51
CA TRP A 166 5.94 0.80 10.10
C TRP A 166 5.30 0.39 8.76
N GLY A 167 5.86 -0.61 8.09
CA GLY A 167 5.17 -1.29 7.00
C GLY A 167 4.32 -2.44 7.56
N LEU A 168 3.30 -2.87 6.81
CA LEU A 168 2.54 -4.08 7.09
C LEU A 168 2.84 -5.13 6.02
N ASP A 169 3.53 -6.18 6.40
CA ASP A 169 3.99 -7.28 5.53
C ASP A 169 2.97 -8.42 5.56
N VAL A 170 2.25 -8.61 4.47
CA VAL A 170 1.12 -9.54 4.36
C VAL A 170 1.42 -10.61 3.32
N THR A 171 1.15 -11.87 3.65
CA THR A 171 1.16 -12.95 2.66
C THR A 171 -0.26 -13.38 2.34
N ILE A 172 -0.61 -13.29 1.06
CA ILE A 172 -1.91 -13.68 0.50
C ILE A 172 -1.75 -15.02 -0.21
N GLN A 173 -2.71 -15.91 -0.04
CA GLN A 173 -2.74 -17.23 -0.68
C GLN A 173 -4.05 -17.43 -1.44
N SER A 174 -3.94 -17.99 -2.66
CA SER A 174 -5.08 -18.46 -3.45
C SER A 174 -5.55 -19.84 -3.02
N PRO A 175 -6.72 -20.29 -3.47
CA PRO A 175 -7.21 -21.66 -3.24
C PRO A 175 -6.27 -22.75 -3.77
N GLY A 176 -5.57 -22.48 -4.86
CA GLY A 176 -4.58 -23.38 -5.45
C GLY A 176 -3.24 -23.42 -4.73
N GLY A 177 -3.06 -22.59 -3.70
CA GLY A 177 -1.85 -22.56 -2.87
C GLY A 177 -0.77 -21.58 -3.35
N SER A 178 -0.97 -20.90 -4.48
CA SER A 178 -0.05 -19.83 -4.91
C SER A 178 -0.06 -18.69 -3.90
N THR A 179 1.11 -18.07 -3.67
CA THR A 179 1.24 -16.98 -2.72
C THR A 179 1.85 -15.74 -3.36
N VAL A 180 1.44 -14.58 -2.88
CA VAL A 180 2.09 -13.30 -3.11
C VAL A 180 2.33 -12.61 -1.77
N ARG A 181 3.52 -12.06 -1.58
CA ARG A 181 3.87 -11.30 -0.39
C ARG A 181 3.84 -9.82 -0.69
N VAL A 182 3.08 -9.08 0.08
CA VAL A 182 2.82 -7.66 -0.15
C VAL A 182 3.24 -6.86 1.07
N LEU A 183 4.09 -5.87 0.87
CA LEU A 183 4.44 -4.89 1.88
C LEU A 183 3.62 -3.63 1.64
N ASP A 184 2.68 -3.35 2.51
CA ASP A 184 1.95 -2.08 2.54
C ASP A 184 2.78 -1.01 3.22
N VAL A 185 2.96 0.13 2.54
CA VAL A 185 3.80 1.23 3.00
C VAL A 185 3.07 2.56 2.96
N HIS A 186 3.41 3.42 3.93
CA HIS A 186 3.09 4.83 3.87
C HIS A 186 4.38 5.59 4.24
N LEU A 187 5.14 5.98 3.24
CA LEU A 187 6.46 6.55 3.43
C LEU A 187 6.40 8.00 3.94
N LYS A 188 7.55 8.58 4.23
CA LYS A 188 7.66 9.95 4.75
C LYS A 188 7.18 10.97 3.72
N SER A 189 6.18 11.75 4.10
CA SER A 189 5.64 12.85 3.28
C SER A 189 6.52 14.10 3.28
N GLY A 190 6.30 14.96 2.28
CA GLY A 190 6.98 16.26 2.18
C GLY A 190 8.28 16.23 1.38
N CYS A 191 8.51 15.17 0.58
CA CYS A 191 9.62 15.06 -0.36
C CYS A 191 9.13 14.49 -1.70
N PHE A 192 8.25 15.21 -2.37
CA PHE A 192 7.57 14.70 -3.57
C PHE A 192 8.49 14.66 -4.80
N ASP A 193 9.30 15.68 -5.01
CA ASP A 193 10.20 15.85 -6.16
C ASP A 193 11.58 16.34 -5.76
N ASP A 194 11.78 16.73 -4.50
CA ASP A 194 13.04 17.27 -4.04
C ASP A 194 14.11 16.18 -3.92
N PHE A 195 15.38 16.60 -4.01
CA PHE A 195 16.53 15.73 -3.87
C PHE A 195 16.50 14.93 -2.55
N ILE A 196 16.66 13.61 -2.61
CA ILE A 196 16.81 12.76 -1.44
C ILE A 196 18.28 12.46 -1.17
N SER A 197 18.70 12.61 0.10
CA SER A 197 20.01 12.21 0.55
C SER A 197 19.99 10.75 0.95
N PHE A 198 20.61 9.88 0.18
CA PHE A 198 20.98 8.56 0.65
C PHE A 198 22.46 8.31 0.40
N LYS A 199 23.10 7.60 1.31
CA LYS A 199 24.52 7.29 1.53
C LYS A 199 25.59 7.77 0.53
N LEU A 200 25.25 8.10 -0.70
CA LEU A 200 26.19 8.46 -1.76
C LEU A 200 26.16 9.95 -2.14
N TRP A 201 25.07 10.64 -1.80
CA TRP A 201 24.88 12.06 -2.16
C TRP A 201 24.34 12.84 -0.97
N ASN A 202 25.21 13.54 -0.27
CA ASN A 202 24.82 14.37 0.87
C ASN A 202 24.25 15.73 0.44
N THR A 203 24.41 16.09 -0.82
CA THR A 203 23.97 17.38 -1.36
C THR A 203 23.38 17.19 -2.74
N ASP A 204 22.36 17.97 -3.04
CA ASP A 204 21.78 18.04 -4.38
C ASP A 204 22.87 18.47 -5.40
N PRO A 205 23.15 17.65 -6.42
CA PRO A 205 24.17 17.96 -7.41
C PRO A 205 23.85 19.21 -8.25
N ALA A 206 22.58 19.63 -8.33
CA ALA A 206 22.15 20.81 -9.10
C ALA A 206 22.30 22.08 -8.30
N THR A 207 22.03 22.07 -7.00
CA THR A 207 21.99 23.26 -6.16
C THR A 207 23.12 23.34 -5.13
N GLY A 208 23.79 22.20 -4.85
CA GLY A 208 24.81 22.08 -3.80
C GLY A 208 24.22 22.14 -2.37
N GLN A 209 22.89 22.13 -2.23
CA GLN A 209 22.23 22.22 -0.94
C GLN A 209 21.99 20.82 -0.35
N PRO A 210 22.01 20.67 0.98
CA PRO A 210 21.63 19.42 1.61
C PRO A 210 20.13 19.13 1.38
N ALA A 211 19.77 17.85 1.38
CA ALA A 211 18.38 17.43 1.33
C ALA A 211 17.57 18.03 2.48
N SER A 212 16.30 18.33 2.25
CA SER A 212 15.39 18.72 3.32
C SER A 212 15.27 17.58 4.35
N ARG A 213 14.85 17.89 5.60
CA ARG A 213 14.66 16.86 6.62
C ARG A 213 13.67 15.76 6.18
N ALA A 214 12.64 16.12 5.44
CA ALA A 214 11.68 15.15 4.91
C ALA A 214 12.35 14.22 3.89
N CYS A 215 13.16 14.78 3.00
CA CYS A 215 13.88 14.03 1.98
C CYS A 215 15.00 13.16 2.57
N ASP A 216 15.71 13.65 3.59
CA ASP A 216 16.68 12.84 4.31
C ASP A 216 16.03 11.65 5.01
N THR A 217 14.88 11.86 5.66
CA THR A 217 14.12 10.79 6.32
C THR A 217 13.59 9.78 5.30
N LEU A 218 13.06 10.24 4.15
CA LEU A 218 12.62 9.35 3.07
C LEU A 218 13.81 8.54 2.53
N GLY A 219 14.96 9.18 2.33
CA GLY A 219 16.20 8.51 1.91
C GLY A 219 16.63 7.38 2.88
N GLN A 220 16.49 7.61 4.19
CA GLN A 220 16.79 6.61 5.20
C GLN A 220 15.84 5.39 5.13
N GLN A 221 14.61 5.56 4.66
CA GLN A 221 13.66 4.46 4.47
C GLN A 221 14.01 3.56 3.27
N MET A 222 14.82 4.03 2.34
CA MET A 222 15.18 3.26 1.13
C MET A 222 16.04 2.06 1.45
N TYR A 223 16.97 2.16 2.39
CA TYR A 223 17.81 1.02 2.77
C TYR A 223 17.01 -0.17 3.33
N PRO A 224 16.12 0.00 4.33
CA PRO A 224 15.30 -1.12 4.79
C PRO A 224 14.36 -1.66 3.71
N LEU A 225 13.76 -0.82 2.86
CA LEU A 225 12.93 -1.31 1.75
C LEU A 225 13.72 -2.20 0.80
N ARG A 226 14.92 -1.77 0.42
CA ARG A 226 15.81 -2.56 -0.41
C ARG A 226 16.17 -3.90 0.26
N LYS A 227 16.46 -3.91 1.57
CA LYS A 227 16.72 -5.13 2.32
C LYS A 227 15.52 -6.08 2.34
N TRP A 228 14.31 -5.54 2.42
CA TRP A 228 13.11 -6.34 2.30
C TRP A 228 13.01 -6.99 0.91
N ILE A 229 13.23 -6.23 -0.17
CA ILE A 229 13.25 -6.71 -1.56
C ILE A 229 14.29 -7.83 -1.73
N GLU A 230 15.56 -7.59 -1.35
CA GLU A 230 16.64 -8.55 -1.46
C GLU A 230 16.32 -9.87 -0.75
N ALA A 231 15.67 -9.81 0.42
CA ALA A 231 15.27 -11.00 1.16
C ALA A 231 14.17 -11.79 0.42
N ARG A 232 13.24 -11.12 -0.24
CA ARG A 232 12.18 -11.78 -1.04
C ARG A 232 12.73 -12.40 -2.31
N GLU A 233 13.60 -11.70 -3.01
CA GLU A 233 14.27 -12.23 -4.19
C GLU A 233 15.11 -13.47 -3.84
N THR A 234 15.88 -13.40 -2.75
CA THR A 234 16.68 -14.54 -2.27
C THR A 234 15.80 -15.74 -1.92
N ALA A 235 14.64 -15.50 -1.32
CA ALA A 235 13.67 -16.54 -0.98
C ALA A 235 12.89 -17.07 -2.21
N GLY A 236 13.00 -16.43 -3.36
CA GLY A 236 12.26 -16.78 -4.57
C GLY A 236 10.77 -16.55 -4.45
N GLU A 237 10.35 -15.60 -3.62
CA GLU A 237 8.94 -15.23 -3.41
C GLU A 237 8.43 -14.32 -4.53
N ALA A 238 7.15 -14.45 -4.89
CA ALA A 238 6.45 -13.41 -5.61
C ALA A 238 6.13 -12.29 -4.62
N TRP A 239 6.58 -11.06 -4.89
CA TRP A 239 6.46 -9.96 -3.96
C TRP A 239 6.01 -8.66 -4.62
N MET A 240 5.31 -7.83 -3.82
CA MET A 240 4.91 -6.47 -4.17
C MET A 240 5.19 -5.52 -3.01
N ILE A 241 5.42 -4.25 -3.31
CA ILE A 241 5.32 -3.13 -2.37
C ILE A 241 4.18 -2.26 -2.88
N VAL A 242 3.21 -2.00 -2.02
CA VAL A 242 1.99 -1.28 -2.36
C VAL A 242 1.80 -0.14 -1.35
N GLY A 243 1.27 0.97 -1.76
CA GLY A 243 0.93 2.03 -0.81
C GLY A 243 1.23 3.44 -1.30
N ASP A 244 1.22 4.36 -0.35
CA ASP A 244 1.57 5.76 -0.55
C ASP A 244 3.08 5.96 -0.34
N PHE A 245 3.79 6.15 -1.45
CA PHE A 245 5.22 6.41 -1.46
C PHE A 245 5.56 7.86 -1.10
N ASN A 246 4.55 8.75 -1.13
CA ASN A 246 4.74 10.18 -0.96
C ASN A 246 5.82 10.75 -1.90
N ARG A 247 6.00 10.11 -3.05
CA ARG A 247 7.02 10.43 -4.05
C ARG A 247 6.48 10.16 -5.46
N ARG A 248 6.77 11.06 -6.38
CA ARG A 248 6.46 10.88 -7.80
C ARG A 248 7.52 10.00 -8.42
N LEU A 249 7.26 8.71 -8.52
CA LEU A 249 8.20 7.75 -9.11
C LEU A 249 8.20 7.78 -10.64
N ASP A 250 7.18 8.40 -11.25
CA ASP A 250 7.03 8.50 -12.68
C ASP A 250 7.86 9.64 -13.23
N ALA A 251 9.12 9.35 -13.52
CA ALA A 251 9.90 10.26 -14.33
C ALA A 251 9.23 10.41 -15.70
N GLN A 252 9.15 11.63 -16.21
CA GLN A 252 8.75 11.92 -17.60
C GLN A 252 9.58 11.06 -18.54
N PRO A 253 9.01 10.57 -19.67
CA PRO A 253 9.77 9.83 -20.67
C PRO A 253 11.04 10.59 -21.04
N GLY A 254 12.20 9.98 -20.87
CA GLY A 254 13.51 10.60 -21.11
C GLY A 254 14.09 11.41 -19.96
N ALA A 255 13.40 11.54 -18.82
CA ALA A 255 13.94 12.13 -17.62
C ALA A 255 14.86 11.13 -16.87
N ILE A 256 15.72 11.68 -15.99
CA ILE A 256 16.52 10.88 -15.08
C ILE A 256 15.54 10.14 -14.15
N PRO A 257 15.69 8.82 -13.96
CA PRO A 257 14.85 8.08 -13.03
C PRO A 257 14.87 8.71 -11.63
N ASP A 258 13.73 8.69 -10.96
CA ASP A 258 13.62 9.18 -9.58
C ASP A 258 14.59 8.45 -8.63
N GLU A 259 15.17 9.16 -7.67
CA GLU A 259 16.18 8.59 -6.75
C GLU A 259 15.62 7.45 -5.91
N VAL A 260 14.33 7.49 -5.52
CA VAL A 260 13.66 6.38 -4.83
C VAL A 260 13.60 5.17 -5.74
N TRP A 261 13.23 5.38 -7.01
CA TRP A 261 13.23 4.31 -7.99
C TRP A 261 14.62 3.70 -8.17
N ILE A 262 15.66 4.54 -8.31
CA ILE A 262 17.05 4.08 -8.41
C ILE A 262 17.45 3.28 -7.17
N ALA A 263 17.15 3.78 -5.98
CA ALA A 263 17.49 3.12 -4.72
C ALA A 263 16.82 1.75 -4.58
N LEU A 264 15.57 1.60 -5.01
CA LEU A 264 14.81 0.37 -4.89
C LEU A 264 15.11 -0.64 -6.00
N SER A 265 15.36 -0.17 -7.24
CA SER A 265 15.64 -1.04 -8.39
C SER A 265 17.03 -1.67 -8.37
N GLY A 266 17.90 -1.27 -7.43
CA GLY A 266 19.25 -1.79 -7.33
C GLY A 266 20.21 -1.24 -8.37
N TYR A 267 19.86 -0.18 -9.08
CA TYR A 267 20.83 0.56 -9.88
C TYR A 267 21.89 1.15 -8.96
N SER A 268 23.15 1.05 -9.36
CA SER A 268 24.20 1.73 -8.61
C SER A 268 24.06 3.24 -8.80
N ALA A 269 24.52 3.96 -7.80
CA ALA A 269 24.43 5.42 -7.77
C ALA A 269 25.48 6.13 -8.65
N ASP A 270 26.06 5.47 -9.61
CA ASP A 270 26.96 6.10 -10.56
C ASP A 270 26.19 6.89 -11.60
N LYS A 271 25.31 7.72 -11.32
CA LYS A 271 24.62 8.70 -12.21
C LYS A 271 24.36 8.26 -13.67
N THR A 272 24.88 7.12 -14.10
CA THR A 272 24.75 6.63 -15.47
C THR A 272 23.59 5.64 -15.66
N GLY A 273 23.03 5.17 -14.54
CA GLY A 273 21.91 4.21 -14.56
C GLY A 273 22.26 2.83 -15.14
N HIS A 274 23.53 2.57 -15.35
CA HIS A 274 24.00 1.36 -16.06
C HIS A 274 24.58 0.28 -15.16
N ASP A 275 24.96 0.62 -13.92
CA ASP A 275 25.49 -0.36 -12.98
C ASP A 275 24.35 -0.90 -12.10
N ARG A 276 23.88 -2.11 -12.42
CA ARG A 276 23.07 -2.90 -11.52
C ARG A 276 23.94 -3.33 -10.35
N ASP A 277 23.45 -3.16 -9.12
CA ASP A 277 24.10 -3.85 -7.99
C ASP A 277 24.09 -5.36 -8.29
N PRO A 278 25.27 -5.99 -8.49
CA PRO A 278 25.33 -7.40 -8.85
C PRO A 278 24.73 -8.35 -7.81
N ARG A 279 24.37 -7.82 -6.63
CA ARG A 279 23.68 -8.57 -5.57
C ARG A 279 22.16 -8.53 -5.66
N SER A 280 21.61 -7.78 -6.60
CA SER A 280 20.17 -7.64 -6.79
C SER A 280 19.83 -7.94 -8.24
N ASP A 281 19.44 -9.20 -8.49
CA ASP A 281 18.75 -9.57 -9.74
C ASP A 281 17.29 -9.07 -9.76
N ALA A 282 16.89 -8.31 -8.74
CA ALA A 282 15.56 -7.77 -8.59
C ALA A 282 15.28 -6.76 -9.70
N GLN A 283 14.48 -7.19 -10.66
CA GLN A 283 13.87 -6.29 -11.61
C GLN A 283 12.62 -5.70 -10.94
N LEU A 284 12.67 -4.42 -10.63
CA LEU A 284 11.49 -3.70 -10.22
C LEU A 284 10.70 -3.30 -11.46
N PHE A 285 9.49 -3.77 -11.50
CA PHE A 285 8.50 -3.31 -12.46
C PHE A 285 7.56 -2.38 -11.71
N ARG A 286 7.39 -1.20 -12.22
CA ARG A 286 6.28 -0.35 -11.82
C ARG A 286 5.22 -0.44 -12.89
N GLN A 287 3.97 -0.38 -12.47
CA GLN A 287 2.88 -0.25 -13.40
C GLN A 287 2.81 1.22 -13.84
N PRO A 288 2.81 1.53 -15.14
CA PRO A 288 2.61 2.89 -15.59
C PRO A 288 1.17 3.35 -15.34
N TYR A 289 1.05 4.54 -14.79
CA TYR A 289 -0.25 5.18 -14.56
C TYR A 289 -0.69 6.07 -15.74
N GLU A 290 -0.23 5.79 -16.95
CA GLU A 290 -0.43 6.64 -18.14
C GLU A 290 -1.91 6.92 -18.46
N ASN A 291 -2.80 6.04 -18.02
CA ASN A 291 -4.24 6.16 -18.24
C ASN A 291 -5.02 6.54 -16.96
N MET A 292 -4.35 6.90 -15.90
CA MET A 292 -5.02 7.27 -14.66
C MET A 292 -5.41 8.73 -14.68
N SER A 293 -6.67 8.99 -14.37
CA SER A 293 -7.18 10.34 -14.18
C SER A 293 -6.65 10.93 -12.88
N THR A 294 -6.52 12.24 -12.86
CA THR A 294 -6.19 13.00 -11.66
C THR A 294 -7.20 12.75 -10.57
N CYS A 295 -6.76 12.37 -9.38
CA CYS A 295 -7.57 12.48 -8.19
C CYS A 295 -7.66 13.93 -7.75
N TRP A 296 -8.86 14.34 -7.44
CA TRP A 296 -9.11 15.64 -6.86
C TRP A 296 -8.48 15.69 -5.48
N ARG A 297 -7.44 16.51 -5.35
CA ARG A 297 -7.06 17.07 -4.07
C ARG A 297 -7.74 18.39 -3.92
N GLU A 298 -8.67 18.50 -3.00
CA GLU A 298 -8.99 19.81 -2.46
C GLU A 298 -7.82 20.25 -1.58
N PHE A 299 -6.75 20.67 -2.23
CA PHE A 299 -5.62 21.23 -1.53
C PHE A 299 -5.55 22.70 -1.73
N ARG A 300 -5.45 23.33 -0.63
CA ARG A 300 -5.30 24.74 -0.39
C ARG A 300 -6.63 25.47 -0.41
N GLN A 301 -6.70 26.35 0.57
CA GLN A 301 -7.69 27.39 0.67
C GLN A 301 -8.08 27.86 -0.73
N PRO A 302 -9.37 27.88 -1.09
CA PRO A 302 -9.75 28.37 -2.38
C PRO A 302 -9.04 29.71 -2.61
N ASN A 303 -8.37 29.85 -3.76
CA ASN A 303 -7.93 31.14 -4.23
C ASN A 303 -9.04 32.14 -3.91
N PRO A 304 -8.75 33.33 -3.37
CA PRO A 304 -9.78 34.32 -3.03
C PRO A 304 -10.80 34.58 -4.14
N SER A 305 -10.48 34.23 -5.39
CA SER A 305 -11.38 34.28 -6.54
C SER A 305 -12.38 33.13 -6.62
N GLY A 306 -12.27 32.06 -5.79
CA GLY A 306 -13.15 30.90 -5.81
C GLY A 306 -13.05 30.03 -7.07
N ILE A 307 -12.07 30.28 -7.93
CA ILE A 307 -11.85 29.51 -9.15
C ILE A 307 -10.68 28.55 -8.86
N ALA A 308 -10.97 27.25 -8.90
CA ALA A 308 -9.92 26.24 -8.83
C ALA A 308 -9.00 26.40 -10.05
N ASN A 309 -7.69 26.60 -9.78
CA ASN A 309 -6.69 26.61 -10.83
C ASN A 309 -6.34 25.14 -11.16
N PRO A 310 -6.36 24.71 -12.43
CA PRO A 310 -5.84 23.39 -12.81
C PRO A 310 -4.45 23.07 -12.28
N ASP A 311 -3.61 24.09 -12.09
CA ASP A 311 -2.26 23.94 -11.52
C ASP A 311 -2.27 23.63 -10.01
N ASP A 312 -3.40 23.77 -9.32
CA ASP A 312 -3.55 23.40 -7.91
C ASP A 312 -3.75 21.88 -7.72
N TYR A 313 -3.91 21.14 -8.82
CA TYR A 313 -4.10 19.69 -8.80
C TYR A 313 -2.77 18.95 -8.97
N ASN A 314 -2.55 18.00 -8.10
CA ASN A 314 -1.44 17.08 -8.24
C ASN A 314 -1.83 16.03 -9.30
N ILE A 315 -1.34 16.22 -10.53
CA ILE A 315 -1.65 15.34 -11.67
C ILE A 315 -0.81 14.05 -11.68
N LEU A 316 0.20 13.93 -10.81
CA LEU A 316 1.08 12.77 -10.79
C LEU A 316 0.78 11.93 -9.55
N PRO A 317 0.58 10.62 -9.71
CA PRO A 317 0.34 9.73 -8.60
C PRO A 317 1.55 9.65 -7.67
N ILE A 318 1.29 9.42 -6.39
CA ILE A 318 2.28 9.11 -5.37
C ILE A 318 2.02 7.74 -4.72
N GLU A 319 0.98 7.07 -5.16
CA GLU A 319 0.61 5.70 -4.83
C GLU A 319 1.03 4.75 -5.95
N PHE A 320 1.65 3.62 -5.59
CA PHE A 320 2.15 2.67 -6.57
C PHE A 320 1.97 1.22 -6.14
N PHE A 321 1.96 0.35 -7.15
CA PHE A 321 2.24 -1.07 -7.04
C PHE A 321 3.64 -1.32 -7.62
N LEU A 322 4.62 -1.62 -6.77
CA LEU A 322 5.94 -2.08 -7.19
C LEU A 322 6.01 -3.58 -7.00
N TYR A 323 6.62 -4.30 -7.94
CA TYR A 323 6.65 -5.75 -7.87
C TYR A 323 7.88 -6.33 -8.56
N GLY A 324 8.34 -7.46 -8.05
CA GLY A 324 9.46 -8.21 -8.63
C GLY A 324 9.04 -9.07 -9.83
N THR A 325 10.01 -9.67 -10.48
CA THR A 325 9.82 -10.46 -11.73
C THR A 325 8.79 -11.58 -11.58
N ARG A 326 8.76 -12.27 -10.43
CA ARG A 326 7.80 -13.37 -10.20
C ARG A 326 6.37 -12.86 -10.07
N ALA A 327 6.17 -11.76 -9.37
CA ALA A 327 4.87 -11.13 -9.27
C ALA A 327 4.45 -10.51 -10.61
N ALA A 328 5.38 -9.95 -11.39
CA ALA A 328 5.12 -9.45 -12.74
C ALA A 328 4.46 -10.51 -13.64
N ALA A 329 4.90 -11.77 -13.54
CA ALA A 329 4.33 -12.88 -14.29
C ALA A 329 2.88 -13.22 -13.87
N MET A 330 2.43 -12.73 -12.72
CA MET A 330 1.07 -12.93 -12.21
C MET A 330 0.13 -11.79 -12.60
N ILE A 331 0.66 -10.62 -12.98
CA ILE A 331 -0.16 -9.44 -13.30
C ILE A 331 -0.94 -9.69 -14.59
N VAL A 332 -2.22 -9.34 -14.55
CA VAL A 332 -3.06 -9.30 -15.74
C VAL A 332 -2.74 -8.01 -16.49
N PRO A 333 -2.24 -8.07 -17.73
CA PRO A 333 -1.92 -6.88 -18.51
C PRO A 333 -3.12 -5.92 -18.60
N GLU A 334 -2.85 -4.62 -18.53
CA GLU A 334 -3.85 -3.56 -18.68
C GLU A 334 -5.03 -3.62 -17.68
N SER A 335 -4.82 -4.32 -16.56
CA SER A 335 -5.85 -4.49 -15.53
C SER A 335 -5.91 -3.35 -14.51
N GLU A 336 -4.95 -2.46 -14.56
CA GLU A 336 -4.84 -1.35 -13.63
C GLU A 336 -5.95 -0.34 -13.82
N LYS A 337 -6.53 0.08 -12.69
CA LYS A 337 -7.62 1.04 -12.66
C LYS A 337 -7.44 2.00 -11.51
N GLN A 338 -7.82 3.25 -11.74
CA GLN A 338 -8.02 4.24 -10.70
C GLN A 338 -9.51 4.56 -10.60
N PHE A 339 -9.99 4.84 -9.41
CA PHE A 339 -11.39 5.12 -9.12
C PHE A 339 -11.52 6.56 -8.64
N PRO A 340 -11.57 7.55 -9.56
CA PRO A 340 -11.74 8.94 -9.16
C PRO A 340 -13.11 9.13 -8.53
N TRP A 341 -13.15 9.98 -7.51
CA TRP A 341 -14.43 10.39 -6.94
C TRP A 341 -15.26 11.13 -7.99
N PRO A 342 -16.53 10.79 -8.19
CA PRO A 342 -17.34 11.49 -9.16
C PRO A 342 -17.57 12.94 -8.72
N ASN A 343 -16.96 13.86 -9.46
CA ASN A 343 -17.12 15.32 -9.44
C ASN A 343 -17.74 15.91 -8.16
N PRO A 344 -16.94 16.24 -7.15
CA PRO A 344 -17.44 17.09 -6.08
C PRO A 344 -17.84 18.43 -6.69
N THR A 345 -18.96 18.96 -6.26
CA THR A 345 -19.36 20.33 -6.63
C THR A 345 -18.28 21.29 -6.11
N PRO A 346 -17.83 22.29 -6.88
CA PRO A 346 -16.88 23.27 -6.38
C PRO A 346 -17.38 23.88 -5.05
N GLY A 347 -16.59 23.73 -4.00
CA GLY A 347 -16.94 24.17 -2.65
C GLY A 347 -17.38 23.03 -1.71
N ASP A 348 -17.65 21.82 -2.21
CA ASP A 348 -17.83 20.66 -1.35
C ASP A 348 -16.48 20.28 -0.75
N LYS A 349 -16.40 20.24 0.57
CA LYS A 349 -15.26 19.67 1.26
C LYS A 349 -15.27 18.17 0.99
N VAL A 350 -14.32 17.68 0.18
CA VAL A 350 -14.16 16.25 -0.01
C VAL A 350 -13.68 15.64 1.30
N ARG A 351 -14.60 15.07 2.06
CA ARG A 351 -14.32 14.44 3.35
C ARG A 351 -13.96 12.96 3.24
N LEU A 352 -13.83 12.45 2.02
CA LEU A 352 -13.61 11.03 1.79
C LEU A 352 -12.12 10.69 1.79
N SER A 353 -11.41 11.15 0.79
CA SER A 353 -9.95 11.08 0.71
C SER A 353 -9.43 12.03 -0.36
N ASP A 354 -8.25 12.57 -0.14
CA ASP A 354 -7.48 13.31 -1.14
C ASP A 354 -6.69 12.39 -2.07
N HIS A 355 -6.84 11.07 -1.90
CA HIS A 355 -6.24 10.03 -2.72
C HIS A 355 -7.31 9.16 -3.37
N CYS A 356 -7.17 8.83 -4.67
CA CYS A 356 -8.05 7.88 -5.31
C CYS A 356 -7.64 6.45 -5.02
N PRO A 357 -8.59 5.56 -4.73
CA PRO A 357 -8.30 4.14 -4.76
C PRO A 357 -7.80 3.71 -6.14
N SER A 358 -6.90 2.77 -6.15
CA SER A 358 -6.43 2.09 -7.36
C SER A 358 -6.52 0.58 -7.20
N SER A 359 -6.55 -0.15 -8.31
CA SER A 359 -6.54 -1.61 -8.29
C SER A 359 -5.72 -2.20 -9.41
N LEU A 360 -5.28 -3.43 -9.20
CA LEU A 360 -4.51 -4.24 -10.14
C LEU A 360 -4.99 -5.69 -10.05
N ALA A 361 -5.25 -6.34 -11.19
CA ALA A 361 -5.61 -7.76 -11.20
C ALA A 361 -4.36 -8.65 -11.32
N ILE A 362 -4.38 -9.76 -10.58
CA ILE A 362 -3.33 -10.80 -10.60
C ILE A 362 -3.93 -12.17 -10.84
N LYS A 363 -3.20 -13.04 -11.54
CA LYS A 363 -3.54 -14.45 -11.73
C LYS A 363 -2.80 -15.30 -10.70
N MET A 364 -3.57 -16.07 -9.95
CA MET A 364 -3.02 -17.01 -8.95
C MET A 364 -3.67 -18.40 -9.17
N ASN A 365 -2.84 -19.44 -9.19
CA ASN A 365 -3.31 -20.83 -9.29
C ASN A 365 -3.77 -21.36 -7.96
#